data_5877ecb825c015ab8bfa25a39b2f7220
#
_entry.id   5877ecb825c015ab8bfa25a39b2f7220
#
_cell.length_a   1.000
_cell.length_b   1.000
_cell.length_c   1.000
_cell.angle_alpha   90.00
_cell.angle_beta   90.00
_cell.angle_gamma   90.00
#
_symmetry.space_group_name_H-M   'P 1'
#
loop_
_entity.id
_entity.type
_entity.pdbx_description
1 polymer ?
#
loop_
_entity_poly.entity_id
_entity_poly.type
_entity_poly.pdbx_seq_one_letter_code
_entity_poly.pdbx_strand_id
1 'polypeptide(L)'
;DLIDYDAHYLRYSITHCNADWQPSRLIDSEFVSGFNQADITDFAQSEGTFTHYFNYNFTFPNDDMQILKSGNYLLKVSEQDDPDNVLFQTRFSVCEHTVNVAVGTTSRTDIDYNDAHQQVSFEVTYKPGTIQNPYQELKALVTQNSRTDNAVMVENPLMVGGNKVTYDHNPTLIFNAGNEYRRMETVNVNALNMGVSRIEYFEPYYHATVNPDQPRAATQYLYDQTQFGRFTIRNAEANDSHTQADYIITHFTLEPDDMLPKGKIYLQGEFTQGLSPSTTQLRYEPESGTYTCDIMLKQGHYNYCLLYTS
;
A
#
# COMPACT_ATOMS: atom_id res chain seq x y z
N ASP A 1 1.53 5.35 14.61
CA ASP A 1 2.14 5.17 15.94
C ASP A 1 3.60 5.61 15.91
N LEU A 2 4.08 6.09 17.05
CA LEU A 2 5.50 6.32 17.30
C LEU A 2 5.91 5.46 18.49
N ILE A 3 6.87 4.56 18.27
CA ILE A 3 7.39 3.68 19.34
C ILE A 3 8.39 4.49 20.14
N ASP A 4 7.98 4.98 21.30
CA ASP A 4 8.78 5.74 22.25
C ASP A 4 8.14 5.68 23.64
N TYR A 5 8.91 6.03 24.67
CA TYR A 5 8.43 6.19 26.05
C TYR A 5 7.88 7.58 26.33
N ASP A 6 8.26 8.57 25.53
CA ASP A 6 7.84 9.95 25.66
C ASP A 6 6.95 10.37 24.47
N ALA A 7 5.97 11.24 24.74
CA ALA A 7 5.13 11.80 23.72
C ALA A 7 5.89 12.88 22.91
N HIS A 8 5.77 12.83 21.61
CA HIS A 8 6.33 13.82 20.70
C HIS A 8 5.24 14.81 20.26
N TYR A 9 5.59 16.07 20.15
CA TYR A 9 4.69 17.09 19.57
C TYR A 9 4.86 17.11 18.05
N LEU A 10 3.85 16.60 17.37
CA LEU A 10 3.90 16.38 15.94
C LEU A 10 3.07 17.41 15.19
N ARG A 11 3.49 17.69 13.98
CA ARG A 11 2.85 18.60 13.03
C ARG A 11 2.77 17.97 11.66
N TYR A 12 1.69 18.23 10.92
CA TYR A 12 1.58 17.79 9.55
C TYR A 12 1.50 18.98 8.59
N SER A 13 1.96 18.73 7.37
CA SER A 13 1.88 19.64 6.22
C SER A 13 1.64 18.87 4.94
N ILE A 14 1.17 19.54 3.89
CA ILE A 14 0.97 18.92 2.58
C ILE A 14 1.73 19.67 1.50
N THR A 15 2.13 18.95 0.45
CA THR A 15 2.74 19.52 -0.74
C THR A 15 1.96 19.07 -1.96
N HIS A 16 1.47 20.00 -2.78
CA HIS A 16 0.83 19.66 -4.04
C HIS A 16 1.88 19.18 -5.05
N CYS A 17 1.59 18.05 -5.72
CA CYS A 17 2.50 17.41 -6.66
C CYS A 17 1.88 17.29 -8.05
N ASN A 18 2.74 17.22 -9.06
CA ASN A 18 2.39 16.85 -10.42
C ASN A 18 2.10 15.35 -10.54
N ALA A 19 1.74 14.88 -11.74
CA ALA A 19 1.44 13.47 -12.00
C ALA A 19 2.64 12.53 -11.74
N ASP A 20 3.86 13.03 -11.80
CA ASP A 20 5.11 12.32 -11.51
C ASP A 20 5.53 12.39 -10.03
N TRP A 21 4.67 12.92 -9.17
CA TRP A 21 4.89 13.13 -7.73
C TRP A 21 5.99 14.15 -7.40
N GLN A 22 6.49 14.90 -8.39
CA GLN A 22 7.35 16.04 -8.10
C GLN A 22 6.52 17.22 -7.60
N PRO A 23 7.03 18.01 -6.66
CA PRO A 23 6.35 19.22 -6.20
C PRO A 23 5.90 20.11 -7.36
N SER A 24 4.68 20.57 -7.35
CA SER A 24 4.17 21.49 -8.35
C SER A 24 4.73 22.91 -8.13
N ARG A 25 4.42 23.79 -9.05
CA ARG A 25 4.81 25.23 -8.93
C ARG A 25 3.78 26.07 -8.17
N LEU A 26 2.73 25.45 -7.66
CA LEU A 26 1.71 26.15 -6.90
C LEU A 26 2.25 26.58 -5.54
N ILE A 27 1.91 27.78 -5.13
CA ILE A 27 2.15 28.25 -3.75
C ILE A 27 1.02 27.75 -2.83
N ASP A 28 1.27 27.65 -1.54
CA ASP A 28 0.36 27.06 -0.56
C ASP A 28 -1.06 27.62 -0.64
N SER A 29 -1.22 28.94 -0.76
CA SER A 29 -2.52 29.60 -0.85
C SER A 29 -3.34 29.28 -2.12
N GLU A 30 -2.75 28.62 -3.10
CA GLU A 30 -3.44 28.19 -4.33
C GLU A 30 -4.09 26.83 -4.18
N PHE A 31 -3.60 25.97 -3.26
CA PHE A 31 -4.12 24.63 -3.07
C PHE A 31 -4.63 24.32 -1.65
N VAL A 32 -4.32 25.18 -0.67
CA VAL A 32 -4.80 25.11 0.72
C VAL A 32 -5.52 26.40 1.12
N SER A 33 -6.66 26.27 1.79
CA SER A 33 -7.28 27.33 2.58
C SER A 33 -6.88 27.12 4.03
N GLY A 34 -6.40 28.18 4.69
CA GLY A 34 -5.82 28.14 6.03
C GLY A 34 -4.29 28.10 5.98
N PHE A 35 -3.70 27.60 7.05
CA PHE A 35 -2.24 27.43 7.13
C PHE A 35 -1.85 26.02 6.67
N ASN A 36 -0.79 25.92 5.87
CA ASN A 36 -0.27 24.63 5.42
C ASN A 36 0.63 23.95 6.49
N GLN A 37 0.24 24.10 7.75
CA GLN A 37 0.81 23.43 8.90
C GLN A 37 -0.23 23.35 10.00
N ALA A 38 -0.44 22.17 10.59
CA ALA A 38 -1.33 22.01 11.72
C ALA A 38 -0.75 20.98 12.70
N ASP A 39 -0.97 21.23 14.00
CA ASP A 39 -0.48 20.36 15.06
C ASP A 39 -1.39 19.13 15.22
N ILE A 40 -0.79 17.99 15.54
CA ILE A 40 -1.53 16.76 15.87
C ILE A 40 -1.71 16.73 17.39
N THR A 41 -2.93 17.02 17.82
CA THR A 41 -3.27 17.14 19.24
C THR A 41 -3.97 15.93 19.82
N ASP A 42 -4.52 15.07 18.96
CA ASP A 42 -5.16 13.81 19.37
C ASP A 42 -4.13 12.68 19.38
N PHE A 43 -3.64 12.34 20.55
CA PHE A 43 -2.74 11.21 20.75
C PHE A 43 -2.96 10.55 22.10
N ALA A 44 -2.70 9.25 22.16
CA ALA A 44 -2.83 8.47 23.38
C ALA A 44 -1.67 7.46 23.50
N GLN A 45 -1.22 7.25 24.73
CA GLN A 45 -0.22 6.23 25.04
C GLN A 45 -0.82 4.84 24.92
N SER A 46 0.00 3.86 24.53
CA SER A 46 -0.35 2.44 24.52
C SER A 46 -0.65 1.95 25.93
N GLU A 47 -1.60 1.02 26.03
CA GLU A 47 -2.13 0.52 27.30
C GLU A 47 -2.16 -1.01 27.32
N GLY A 48 -1.51 -1.63 28.32
CA GLY A 48 -1.49 -3.08 28.44
C GLY A 48 -0.66 -3.81 27.38
N THR A 49 0.28 -3.11 26.76
CA THR A 49 1.20 -3.65 25.73
C THR A 49 2.61 -3.78 26.29
N PHE A 50 3.40 -4.71 25.75
CA PHE A 50 4.83 -4.81 26.03
C PHE A 50 5.64 -3.74 25.30
N THR A 51 5.22 -3.39 24.07
CA THR A 51 5.83 -2.30 23.32
C THR A 51 5.16 -0.99 23.69
N HIS A 52 5.94 -0.03 24.18
CA HIS A 52 5.44 1.32 24.44
C HIS A 52 5.41 2.13 23.16
N TYR A 53 4.28 2.75 22.87
CA TYR A 53 4.09 3.64 21.73
C TYR A 53 3.03 4.70 22.04
N PHE A 54 3.04 5.77 21.25
CA PHE A 54 1.96 6.75 21.19
C PHE A 54 1.22 6.59 19.87
N ASN A 55 -0.10 6.44 19.95
CA ASN A 55 -0.99 6.46 18.80
C ASN A 55 -1.42 7.89 18.54
N TYR A 56 -1.15 8.41 17.35
CA TYR A 56 -1.51 9.75 16.89
C TYR A 56 -2.62 9.66 15.86
N ASN A 57 -3.68 10.46 16.06
CA ASN A 57 -4.81 10.52 15.16
C ASN A 57 -5.05 11.94 14.68
N PHE A 58 -5.35 12.11 13.42
CA PHE A 58 -5.85 13.36 12.88
C PHE A 58 -6.70 13.09 11.65
N THR A 59 -7.67 13.96 11.42
CA THR A 59 -8.51 13.92 10.22
C THR A 59 -8.17 15.09 9.34
N PHE A 60 -8.00 14.82 8.06
CA PHE A 60 -7.67 15.80 7.04
C PHE A 60 -8.50 15.50 5.77
N PRO A 61 -9.08 16.54 5.10
CA PRO A 61 -9.10 17.95 5.48
C PRO A 61 -9.95 18.21 6.71
N ASN A 62 -9.71 19.35 7.38
CA ASN A 62 -10.43 19.80 8.58
C ASN A 62 -10.66 21.32 8.53
N ASP A 63 -11.18 21.89 9.62
CA ASP A 63 -11.52 23.32 9.68
C ASP A 63 -10.29 24.24 9.56
N ASP A 64 -9.11 23.79 9.99
CA ASP A 64 -7.88 24.57 9.96
C ASP A 64 -7.19 24.50 8.60
N MET A 65 -7.38 23.39 7.87
CA MET A 65 -6.71 23.13 6.60
C MET A 65 -7.66 22.43 5.62
N GLN A 66 -8.07 23.13 4.56
CA GLN A 66 -8.91 22.59 3.51
C GLN A 66 -8.21 22.59 2.15
N ILE A 67 -8.49 21.56 1.36
CA ILE A 67 -7.94 21.45 0.01
C ILE A 67 -8.79 22.22 -0.98
N LEU A 68 -8.16 23.08 -1.78
CA LEU A 68 -8.81 23.93 -2.79
C LEU A 68 -8.70 23.36 -4.20
N LYS A 69 -7.76 22.44 -4.46
CA LYS A 69 -7.52 21.89 -5.80
C LYS A 69 -7.45 20.37 -5.76
N SER A 70 -7.90 19.75 -6.83
CA SER A 70 -7.60 18.34 -7.10
C SER A 70 -6.15 18.15 -7.54
N GLY A 71 -5.63 16.94 -7.39
CA GLY A 71 -4.26 16.58 -7.77
C GLY A 71 -3.64 15.60 -6.80
N ASN A 72 -2.34 15.39 -6.97
CA ASN A 72 -1.54 14.55 -6.10
C ASN A 72 -0.96 15.37 -4.95
N TYR A 73 -0.89 14.77 -3.79
CA TYR A 73 -0.41 15.41 -2.57
C TYR A 73 0.54 14.50 -1.81
N LEU A 74 1.60 15.09 -1.28
CA LEU A 74 2.49 14.47 -0.32
C LEU A 74 2.15 15.02 1.06
N LEU A 75 1.65 14.17 1.96
CA LEU A 75 1.48 14.49 3.37
C LEU A 75 2.80 14.19 4.09
N LYS A 76 3.25 15.11 4.92
CA LYS A 76 4.42 14.97 5.79
C LYS A 76 4.02 15.20 7.24
N VAL A 77 4.54 14.36 8.13
CA VAL A 77 4.48 14.54 9.57
C VAL A 77 5.90 14.69 10.09
N SER A 78 6.14 15.75 10.81
CA SER A 78 7.44 16.09 11.40
C SER A 78 7.28 16.46 12.88
N GLU A 79 8.38 16.57 13.58
CA GLU A 79 8.38 17.19 14.90
C GLU A 79 8.05 18.69 14.80
N GLN A 80 7.36 19.20 15.82
CA GLN A 80 6.92 20.60 15.85
C GLN A 80 8.11 21.56 15.83
N ASP A 81 9.18 21.22 16.55
CA ASP A 81 10.37 22.05 16.72
C ASP A 81 11.40 21.84 15.61
N ASP A 82 11.29 20.75 14.83
CA ASP A 82 12.19 20.43 13.72
C ASP A 82 11.42 19.96 12.48
N PRO A 83 10.94 20.89 11.63
CA PRO A 83 10.18 20.56 10.42
C PRO A 83 10.96 19.76 9.38
N ASP A 84 12.29 19.75 9.45
CA ASP A 84 13.15 19.00 8.54
C ASP A 84 13.28 17.53 8.99
N ASN A 85 13.00 17.23 10.24
CA ASN A 85 12.91 15.86 10.77
C ASN A 85 11.57 15.21 10.43
N VAL A 86 11.46 14.71 9.20
CA VAL A 86 10.24 14.06 8.71
C VAL A 86 10.18 12.62 9.25
N LEU A 87 9.26 12.38 10.19
CA LEU A 87 9.03 11.06 10.80
C LEU A 87 8.17 10.15 9.92
N PHE A 88 7.21 10.73 9.18
CA PHE A 88 6.31 9.99 8.33
C PHE A 88 5.93 10.81 7.10
N GLN A 89 5.82 10.14 5.96
CA GLN A 89 5.24 10.74 4.77
C GLN A 89 4.39 9.74 4.00
N THR A 90 3.31 10.21 3.40
CA THR A 90 2.46 9.39 2.55
C THR A 90 1.91 10.18 1.38
N ARG A 91 1.53 9.47 0.33
CA ARG A 91 0.95 10.01 -0.89
C ARG A 91 -0.56 9.81 -0.88
N PHE A 92 -1.30 10.82 -1.29
CA PHE A 92 -2.73 10.71 -1.55
C PHE A 92 -3.12 11.57 -2.75
N SER A 93 -4.29 11.31 -3.30
CA SER A 93 -4.81 12.06 -4.44
C SER A 93 -6.21 12.57 -4.15
N VAL A 94 -6.46 13.81 -4.53
CA VAL A 94 -7.78 14.45 -4.47
C VAL A 94 -8.36 14.47 -5.88
N CYS A 95 -9.53 13.86 -6.04
CA CYS A 95 -10.18 13.68 -7.33
C CYS A 95 -11.45 14.52 -7.45
N GLU A 96 -11.57 15.24 -8.53
CA GLU A 96 -12.83 15.82 -9.00
C GLU A 96 -13.47 14.88 -10.02
N HIS A 97 -14.70 14.46 -9.80
CA HIS A 97 -15.41 13.56 -10.71
C HIS A 97 -15.82 14.25 -12.02
N THR A 98 -14.87 14.74 -12.79
CA THR A 98 -15.08 15.43 -14.06
C THR A 98 -15.20 14.48 -15.26
N VAL A 99 -14.73 13.27 -15.07
CA VAL A 99 -14.78 12.18 -16.07
C VAL A 99 -15.34 10.90 -15.46
N ASN A 100 -15.96 10.05 -16.29
CA ASN A 100 -16.33 8.70 -15.91
C ASN A 100 -15.40 7.71 -16.62
N VAL A 101 -14.93 6.69 -15.87
CA VAL A 101 -14.07 5.65 -16.41
C VAL A 101 -14.78 4.31 -16.25
N ALA A 102 -14.99 3.61 -17.37
CA ALA A 102 -15.48 2.24 -17.38
C ALA A 102 -14.31 1.31 -17.71
N VAL A 103 -13.98 0.40 -16.77
CA VAL A 103 -12.82 -0.50 -16.88
C VAL A 103 -13.32 -1.93 -17.07
N GLY A 104 -12.71 -2.66 -17.99
CA GLY A 104 -12.86 -4.09 -18.16
C GLY A 104 -11.52 -4.81 -18.05
N THR A 105 -11.55 -6.01 -17.51
CA THR A 105 -10.38 -6.92 -17.47
C THR A 105 -10.77 -8.25 -18.12
N THR A 106 -9.84 -8.85 -18.84
CA THR A 106 -10.05 -10.15 -19.48
C THR A 106 -8.80 -11.01 -19.41
N SER A 107 -8.98 -12.31 -19.26
CA SER A 107 -7.92 -13.33 -19.39
C SER A 107 -7.71 -13.78 -20.85
N ARG A 108 -8.54 -13.29 -21.78
CA ARG A 108 -8.35 -13.45 -23.22
C ARG A 108 -7.56 -12.25 -23.72
N THR A 109 -6.25 -12.36 -23.64
CA THR A 109 -5.34 -11.27 -23.99
C THR A 109 -4.94 -11.32 -25.47
N ASP A 110 -4.30 -10.27 -25.95
CA ASP A 110 -3.77 -10.24 -27.31
C ASP A 110 -2.55 -11.16 -27.50
N ILE A 111 -1.98 -11.71 -26.42
CA ILE A 111 -0.79 -12.55 -26.46
C ILE A 111 -1.04 -14.00 -26.01
N ASP A 112 -2.03 -14.24 -25.16
CA ASP A 112 -2.40 -15.58 -24.68
C ASP A 112 -3.90 -15.68 -24.36
N TYR A 113 -4.37 -16.88 -24.07
CA TYR A 113 -5.77 -17.16 -23.83
C TYR A 113 -5.94 -17.95 -22.53
N ASN A 114 -6.45 -17.30 -21.49
CA ASN A 114 -6.68 -17.89 -20.16
C ASN A 114 -5.41 -18.58 -19.60
N ASP A 115 -4.26 -17.97 -19.76
CA ASP A 115 -2.98 -18.52 -19.32
C ASP A 115 -2.31 -17.57 -18.31
N ALA A 116 -1.21 -16.96 -18.65
CA ALA A 116 -0.36 -16.25 -17.71
C ALA A 116 -0.67 -14.77 -17.55
N HIS A 117 -1.55 -14.20 -18.38
CA HIS A 117 -1.79 -12.76 -18.39
C HIS A 117 -3.26 -12.37 -18.27
N GLN A 118 -3.47 -11.12 -17.94
CA GLN A 118 -4.74 -10.42 -18.01
C GLN A 118 -4.55 -9.08 -18.71
N GLN A 119 -5.52 -8.69 -19.51
CA GLN A 119 -5.51 -7.45 -20.28
C GLN A 119 -6.58 -6.50 -19.78
N VAL A 120 -6.22 -5.23 -19.67
CA VAL A 120 -7.11 -4.15 -19.27
C VAL A 120 -7.54 -3.37 -20.49
N SER A 121 -8.84 -3.09 -20.59
CA SER A 121 -9.39 -2.09 -21.50
C SER A 121 -10.22 -1.10 -20.71
N PHE A 122 -10.30 0.15 -21.16
CA PHE A 122 -11.13 1.13 -20.50
C PHE A 122 -11.59 2.24 -21.44
N GLU A 123 -12.71 2.85 -21.05
CA GLU A 123 -13.30 3.99 -21.73
C GLU A 123 -13.40 5.17 -20.79
N VAL A 124 -12.98 6.34 -21.25
CA VAL A 124 -13.13 7.60 -20.54
C VAL A 124 -14.21 8.42 -21.24
N THR A 125 -15.25 8.79 -20.49
CA THR A 125 -16.31 9.68 -20.98
C THR A 125 -16.34 10.97 -20.18
N TYR A 126 -16.54 12.10 -20.84
CA TYR A 126 -16.53 13.43 -20.25
C TYR A 126 -17.62 14.32 -20.83
N LYS A 127 -17.92 15.42 -20.13
CA LYS A 127 -18.90 16.41 -20.60
C LYS A 127 -18.35 17.18 -21.81
N PRO A 128 -19.19 17.53 -22.82
CA PRO A 128 -18.77 18.35 -23.94
C PRO A 128 -18.09 19.65 -23.49
N GLY A 129 -16.96 19.97 -24.10
CA GLY A 129 -16.21 21.20 -23.81
C GLY A 129 -15.29 21.14 -22.59
N THR A 130 -15.29 20.05 -21.81
CA THR A 130 -14.38 19.88 -20.67
C THR A 130 -12.96 19.56 -21.14
N ILE A 131 -12.82 18.74 -22.17
CA ILE A 131 -11.56 18.32 -22.76
C ILE A 131 -11.60 18.69 -24.24
N GLN A 132 -10.62 19.47 -24.69
CA GLN A 132 -10.54 19.93 -26.09
C GLN A 132 -9.62 19.03 -26.92
N ASN A 133 -8.49 18.64 -26.37
CA ASN A 133 -7.55 17.75 -27.04
C ASN A 133 -7.20 16.54 -26.14
N PRO A 134 -7.96 15.43 -26.24
CA PRO A 134 -7.74 14.25 -25.42
C PRO A 134 -6.33 13.66 -25.48
N TYR A 135 -5.64 13.79 -26.61
CA TYR A 135 -4.27 13.30 -26.79
C TYR A 135 -3.24 14.06 -25.94
N GLN A 136 -3.53 15.29 -25.57
CA GLN A 136 -2.64 16.13 -24.78
C GLN A 136 -3.11 16.28 -23.32
N GLU A 137 -4.41 16.30 -23.12
CA GLU A 137 -5.02 16.63 -21.83
C GLU A 137 -5.33 15.38 -20.98
N LEU A 138 -5.48 14.18 -21.61
CA LEU A 138 -5.74 12.95 -20.88
C LEU A 138 -4.47 12.11 -20.76
N LYS A 139 -4.18 11.72 -19.51
CA LYS A 139 -3.18 10.71 -19.17
C LYS A 139 -3.82 9.72 -18.23
N ALA A 140 -3.68 8.44 -18.51
CA ALA A 140 -4.25 7.40 -17.67
C ALA A 140 -3.12 6.62 -16.99
N LEU A 141 -3.11 6.61 -15.67
CA LEU A 141 -2.26 5.74 -14.88
C LEU A 141 -3.04 4.48 -14.53
N VAL A 142 -2.57 3.33 -14.99
CA VAL A 142 -3.17 2.03 -14.70
C VAL A 142 -2.25 1.28 -13.74
N THR A 143 -2.81 0.84 -12.62
CA THR A 143 -2.10 0.07 -11.59
C THR A 143 -2.81 -1.25 -11.36
N GLN A 144 -2.07 -2.30 -11.09
CA GLN A 144 -2.59 -3.60 -10.67
C GLN A 144 -2.51 -3.69 -9.14
N ASN A 145 -3.67 -3.82 -8.46
CA ASN A 145 -3.75 -3.99 -7.01
C ASN A 145 -3.01 -2.89 -6.21
N SER A 146 -3.11 -1.64 -6.68
CA SER A 146 -2.43 -0.47 -6.09
C SER A 146 -0.89 -0.55 -6.08
N ARG A 147 -0.30 -1.47 -6.84
CA ARG A 147 1.14 -1.59 -6.99
C ARG A 147 1.68 -0.46 -7.85
N THR A 148 2.83 0.07 -7.48
CA THR A 148 3.51 1.14 -8.23
C THR A 148 4.65 0.61 -9.10
N ASP A 149 5.15 -0.60 -8.82
CA ASP A 149 6.27 -1.22 -9.53
C ASP A 149 5.91 -1.66 -10.96
N ASN A 150 4.64 -1.98 -11.21
CA ASN A 150 4.12 -2.34 -12.54
C ASN A 150 3.09 -1.31 -13.07
N ALA A 151 3.08 -0.11 -12.53
CA ALA A 151 2.19 0.96 -12.98
C ALA A 151 2.52 1.39 -14.41
N VAL A 152 1.50 1.58 -15.24
CA VAL A 152 1.64 1.97 -16.63
C VAL A 152 0.95 3.31 -16.88
N MET A 153 1.71 4.28 -17.37
CA MET A 153 1.15 5.55 -17.87
C MET A 153 0.77 5.39 -19.35
N VAL A 154 -0.50 5.53 -19.66
CA VAL A 154 -1.03 5.40 -21.02
C VAL A 154 -1.38 6.78 -21.56
N GLU A 155 -0.73 7.18 -22.63
CA GLU A 155 -0.91 8.50 -23.24
C GLU A 155 -1.71 8.45 -24.56
N ASN A 156 -1.60 7.33 -25.30
CA ASN A 156 -2.19 7.21 -26.63
C ASN A 156 -3.44 6.33 -26.62
N PRO A 157 -4.63 6.91 -26.83
CA PRO A 157 -5.85 6.13 -26.96
C PRO A 157 -5.91 5.40 -28.32
N LEU A 158 -6.64 4.30 -28.34
CA LEU A 158 -6.98 3.59 -29.57
C LEU A 158 -7.92 4.43 -30.47
N MET A 159 -8.91 5.05 -29.84
CA MET A 159 -9.93 5.82 -30.56
C MET A 159 -10.41 7.02 -29.73
N VAL A 160 -10.60 8.14 -30.42
CA VAL A 160 -11.23 9.35 -29.85
C VAL A 160 -12.44 9.68 -30.70
N GLY A 161 -13.62 9.81 -30.11
CA GLY A 161 -14.84 10.13 -30.80
C GLY A 161 -15.88 10.79 -29.92
N GLY A 162 -16.36 11.98 -30.33
CA GLY A 162 -17.30 12.75 -29.52
C GLY A 162 -16.71 13.11 -28.16
N ASN A 163 -17.39 12.67 -27.08
CA ASN A 163 -16.96 12.89 -25.69
C ASN A 163 -16.41 11.62 -25.04
N LYS A 164 -15.86 10.70 -25.85
CA LYS A 164 -15.42 9.39 -25.42
C LYS A 164 -14.04 9.09 -25.98
N VAL A 165 -13.21 8.51 -25.13
CA VAL A 165 -11.87 8.03 -25.46
C VAL A 165 -11.76 6.57 -25.05
N THR A 166 -11.29 5.72 -25.98
CA THR A 166 -11.19 4.27 -25.76
C THR A 166 -9.73 3.85 -25.76
N TYR A 167 -9.36 3.07 -24.75
CA TYR A 167 -8.06 2.41 -24.61
C TYR A 167 -8.29 0.91 -24.61
N ASP A 168 -7.87 0.26 -25.68
CA ASP A 168 -8.03 -1.18 -25.88
C ASP A 168 -6.89 -1.69 -26.77
N HIS A 169 -6.68 -3.00 -26.78
CA HIS A 169 -5.64 -3.64 -27.58
C HIS A 169 -4.25 -2.98 -27.43
N ASN A 170 -3.94 -2.51 -26.22
CA ASN A 170 -2.66 -1.88 -25.93
C ASN A 170 -1.73 -2.89 -25.25
N PRO A 171 -0.58 -3.25 -25.85
CA PRO A 171 0.35 -4.21 -25.27
C PRO A 171 0.86 -3.83 -23.88
N THR A 172 0.92 -2.53 -23.58
CA THR A 172 1.35 -2.06 -22.25
C THR A 172 0.29 -2.28 -21.16
N LEU A 173 -0.94 -2.59 -21.53
CA LEU A 173 -2.04 -2.90 -20.62
C LEU A 173 -2.23 -4.41 -20.39
N ILE A 174 -1.23 -5.21 -20.72
CA ILE A 174 -1.18 -6.64 -20.43
C ILE A 174 -0.32 -6.84 -19.19
N PHE A 175 -0.93 -7.37 -18.14
CA PHE A 175 -0.31 -7.61 -16.83
C PHE A 175 -0.21 -9.10 -16.56
N ASN A 176 0.77 -9.50 -15.76
CA ASN A 176 0.82 -10.87 -15.28
C ASN A 176 -0.44 -11.17 -14.45
N ALA A 177 -1.08 -12.29 -14.74
CA ALA A 177 -2.12 -12.85 -13.88
C ALA A 177 -1.47 -13.60 -12.72
N GLY A 178 -2.13 -13.58 -11.55
CA GLY A 178 -1.59 -14.29 -10.40
C GLY A 178 -2.57 -14.31 -9.23
N ASN A 179 -2.33 -15.26 -8.33
CA ASN A 179 -2.98 -15.37 -7.03
C ASN A 179 -1.92 -15.29 -5.95
N GLU A 180 -1.21 -14.18 -5.97
CA GLU A 180 -0.03 -13.98 -5.15
C GLU A 180 -0.33 -13.62 -3.69
N TYR A 181 -1.54 -13.14 -3.39
CA TYR A 181 -1.86 -12.67 -2.06
C TYR A 181 -2.17 -13.81 -1.07
N ARG A 182 -1.62 -13.67 0.12
CA ARG A 182 -1.74 -14.58 1.27
C ARG A 182 -2.33 -13.82 2.45
N ARG A 183 -2.89 -14.55 3.41
CA ARG A 183 -3.49 -13.97 4.61
C ARG A 183 -2.85 -14.54 5.86
N MET A 184 -2.62 -13.67 6.84
CA MET A 184 -2.25 -14.08 8.19
C MET A 184 -2.89 -13.14 9.21
N GLU A 185 -3.02 -13.61 10.44
CA GLU A 185 -3.62 -12.89 11.55
C GLU A 185 -2.75 -13.04 12.80
N THR A 186 -2.73 -11.97 13.61
CA THR A 186 -2.07 -11.96 14.93
C THR A 186 -2.99 -11.29 15.96
N VAL A 187 -4.31 -11.46 15.81
CA VAL A 187 -5.33 -10.74 16.58
C VAL A 187 -5.43 -11.17 18.04
N ASN A 188 -4.96 -12.37 18.36
CA ASN A 188 -4.96 -12.89 19.73
C ASN A 188 -3.67 -13.67 19.99
N VAL A 189 -2.86 -13.19 20.93
CA VAL A 189 -1.58 -13.83 21.28
C VAL A 189 -1.74 -15.15 22.05
N ASN A 190 -2.92 -15.40 22.61
CA ASN A 190 -3.24 -16.56 23.43
C ASN A 190 -4.05 -17.65 22.68
N ALA A 191 -4.34 -17.46 21.40
CA ALA A 191 -5.16 -18.36 20.61
C ALA A 191 -4.55 -18.67 19.23
N LEU A 192 -5.10 -19.67 18.55
CA LEU A 192 -4.73 -19.97 17.17
C LEU A 192 -5.22 -18.85 16.26
N ASN A 193 -4.34 -18.37 15.40
CA ASN A 193 -4.62 -17.36 14.39
C ASN A 193 -4.49 -17.95 12.98
N MET A 194 -5.23 -17.39 12.02
CA MET A 194 -5.14 -17.81 10.63
C MET A 194 -3.74 -17.58 10.07
N GLY A 195 -3.17 -18.58 9.41
CA GLY A 195 -1.88 -18.44 8.73
C GLY A 195 -0.66 -18.38 9.65
N VAL A 196 -0.86 -18.52 10.97
CA VAL A 196 0.21 -18.49 11.98
C VAL A 196 0.26 -19.84 12.69
N SER A 197 1.45 -20.44 12.75
CA SER A 197 1.66 -21.75 13.40
C SER A 197 1.76 -21.64 14.92
N ARG A 198 2.33 -20.54 15.42
CA ARG A 198 2.49 -20.28 16.86
C ARG A 198 2.76 -18.81 17.12
N ILE A 199 2.41 -18.37 18.35
CA ILE A 199 2.86 -17.11 18.94
C ILE A 199 3.46 -17.44 20.29
N GLU A 200 4.67 -16.96 20.55
CA GLU A 200 5.43 -17.19 21.77
C GLU A 200 5.98 -15.86 22.29
N TYR A 201 6.09 -15.75 23.62
CA TYR A 201 6.72 -14.57 24.23
C TYR A 201 8.21 -14.86 24.49
N PHE A 202 9.06 -14.05 23.90
CA PHE A 202 10.50 -13.96 24.20
C PHE A 202 10.80 -12.52 24.55
N GLU A 203 11.15 -12.26 25.81
CA GLU A 203 11.40 -10.92 26.31
C GLU A 203 12.31 -10.09 25.37
N PRO A 204 11.90 -8.88 24.96
CA PRO A 204 10.73 -8.13 25.43
C PRO A 204 9.48 -8.23 24.52
N TYR A 205 9.46 -9.10 23.50
CA TYR A 205 8.40 -9.11 22.48
C TYR A 205 7.69 -10.46 22.37
N TYR A 206 6.48 -10.42 21.84
CA TYR A 206 5.86 -11.58 21.22
C TYR A 206 6.50 -11.87 19.86
N HIS A 207 6.59 -13.15 19.53
CA HIS A 207 7.08 -13.66 18.25
C HIS A 207 6.00 -14.52 17.60
N ALA A 208 5.56 -14.16 16.39
CA ALA A 208 4.61 -14.91 15.59
C ALA A 208 5.32 -15.61 14.44
N THR A 209 5.20 -16.92 14.36
CA THR A 209 5.72 -17.69 13.23
C THR A 209 4.60 -17.94 12.22
N VAL A 210 4.69 -17.30 11.06
CA VAL A 210 3.76 -17.50 9.94
C VAL A 210 3.99 -18.90 9.37
N ASN A 211 2.90 -19.55 8.92
CA ASN A 211 3.04 -20.84 8.22
C ASN A 211 3.94 -20.66 6.98
N PRO A 212 4.89 -21.58 6.75
CA PRO A 212 5.79 -21.44 5.61
C PRO A 212 5.03 -21.32 4.29
N ASP A 213 5.42 -20.32 3.52
CA ASP A 213 4.91 -20.12 2.17
C ASP A 213 5.63 -21.01 1.17
N GLN A 214 4.90 -21.41 0.12
CA GLN A 214 5.45 -22.11 -1.03
C GLN A 214 5.24 -21.28 -2.30
N PRO A 215 6.11 -21.46 -3.33
CA PRO A 215 5.89 -20.86 -4.64
C PRO A 215 4.53 -21.26 -5.22
N ARG A 216 3.79 -20.29 -5.77
CA ARG A 216 2.45 -20.54 -6.33
C ARG A 216 2.43 -20.64 -7.86
N ALA A 217 3.56 -20.51 -8.54
CA ALA A 217 3.63 -20.50 -9.99
C ALA A 217 3.16 -21.82 -10.65
N ALA A 218 3.33 -22.95 -9.96
CA ALA A 218 2.92 -24.26 -10.46
C ALA A 218 1.57 -24.75 -9.89
N THR A 219 0.91 -23.96 -9.03
CA THR A 219 -0.38 -24.35 -8.44
C THR A 219 -1.53 -23.89 -9.31
N GLN A 220 -2.61 -24.69 -9.36
CA GLN A 220 -3.84 -24.26 -10.02
C GLN A 220 -4.39 -22.99 -9.33
N TYR A 221 -4.89 -22.07 -10.15
CA TYR A 221 -5.59 -20.89 -9.64
C TYR A 221 -6.79 -21.33 -8.79
N LEU A 222 -6.73 -20.97 -7.52
CA LEU A 222 -7.87 -21.10 -6.62
C LEU A 222 -8.34 -19.68 -6.30
N TYR A 223 -9.61 -19.43 -6.56
CA TYR A 223 -10.21 -18.16 -6.15
C TYR A 223 -10.19 -18.09 -4.62
N ASP A 224 -9.41 -17.16 -4.09
CA ASP A 224 -9.47 -16.76 -2.69
C ASP A 224 -9.82 -15.27 -2.63
N GLN A 225 -10.80 -14.93 -1.80
CA GLN A 225 -11.17 -13.53 -1.63
C GLN A 225 -10.01 -12.81 -0.94
N THR A 226 -9.29 -12.03 -1.71
CA THR A 226 -8.14 -11.26 -1.22
C THR A 226 -8.54 -9.82 -0.92
N GLN A 227 -7.76 -9.14 -0.08
CA GLN A 227 -7.88 -7.71 0.20
C GLN A 227 -6.80 -6.90 -0.52
N PHE A 228 -6.10 -7.50 -1.48
CA PHE A 228 -5.10 -6.85 -2.33
C PHE A 228 -3.97 -6.14 -1.55
N GLY A 229 -3.46 -6.82 -0.52
CA GLY A 229 -2.36 -6.32 0.29
C GLY A 229 -2.75 -5.41 1.45
N ARG A 230 -4.03 -5.18 1.71
CA ARG A 230 -4.50 -4.35 2.83
C ARG A 230 -4.28 -5.04 4.17
N PHE A 231 -4.29 -4.22 5.22
CA PHE A 231 -4.23 -4.71 6.59
C PHE A 231 -5.23 -3.96 7.48
N THR A 232 -5.51 -4.54 8.63
CA THR A 232 -6.36 -3.92 9.64
C THR A 232 -5.80 -4.24 11.03
N ILE A 233 -5.54 -3.22 11.83
CA ILE A 233 -5.09 -3.38 13.20
C ILE A 233 -6.26 -3.86 14.05
N ARG A 234 -6.04 -4.94 14.79
CA ARG A 234 -7.01 -5.50 15.72
C ARG A 234 -6.35 -6.34 16.80
N ASN A 235 -6.74 -6.07 18.04
CA ASN A 235 -6.59 -6.97 19.17
C ASN A 235 -7.99 -7.49 19.54
N ALA A 236 -8.20 -8.80 19.47
CA ALA A 236 -9.53 -9.42 19.73
C ALA A 236 -9.98 -9.31 21.20
N GLU A 237 -9.05 -9.09 22.13
CA GLU A 237 -9.31 -8.97 23.56
C GLU A 237 -9.39 -7.51 24.03
N ALA A 238 -9.07 -6.55 23.15
CA ALA A 238 -9.04 -5.12 23.46
C ALA A 238 -10.38 -4.43 23.23
N ASN A 239 -10.64 -3.41 24.04
CA ASN A 239 -11.74 -2.48 23.81
C ASN A 239 -11.36 -1.44 22.72
N ASP A 240 -10.11 -1.03 22.70
CA ASP A 240 -9.53 -0.13 21.70
C ASP A 240 -8.25 -0.73 21.12
N SER A 241 -8.31 -1.17 19.88
CA SER A 241 -7.14 -1.73 19.19
C SER A 241 -6.09 -0.68 18.81
N HIS A 242 -6.44 0.61 18.80
CA HIS A 242 -5.48 1.65 18.46
C HIS A 242 -4.40 1.81 19.53
N THR A 243 -4.77 1.66 20.79
CA THR A 243 -3.87 1.81 21.95
C THR A 243 -3.54 0.49 22.64
N GLN A 244 -4.32 -0.58 22.42
CA GLN A 244 -4.18 -1.85 23.15
C GLN A 244 -3.73 -3.03 22.25
N ALA A 245 -3.40 -2.80 20.99
CA ALA A 245 -2.77 -3.81 20.14
C ALA A 245 -1.25 -3.73 20.30
N ASP A 246 -0.60 -4.85 20.58
CA ASP A 246 0.84 -4.91 20.77
C ASP A 246 1.60 -5.06 19.44
N TYR A 247 2.87 -4.74 19.44
CA TYR A 247 3.78 -5.00 18.34
C TYR A 247 4.43 -6.38 18.53
N ILE A 248 4.42 -7.16 17.47
CA ILE A 248 4.86 -8.56 17.42
C ILE A 248 5.94 -8.71 16.36
N ILE A 249 7.04 -9.36 16.68
CA ILE A 249 8.03 -9.75 15.68
C ILE A 249 7.47 -10.92 14.90
N THR A 250 7.16 -10.68 13.62
CA THR A 250 6.52 -11.64 12.75
C THR A 250 7.54 -12.25 11.80
N HIS A 251 7.68 -13.58 11.86
CA HIS A 251 8.63 -14.38 11.10
C HIS A 251 7.96 -14.97 9.87
N PHE A 252 8.37 -14.51 8.70
CA PHE A 252 7.94 -15.04 7.40
C PHE A 252 8.98 -16.00 6.85
N THR A 253 8.52 -17.12 6.32
CA THR A 253 9.38 -18.14 5.71
C THR A 253 8.81 -18.53 4.35
N LEU A 254 9.67 -18.57 3.33
CA LEU A 254 9.38 -19.17 2.04
C LEU A 254 10.23 -20.42 1.87
N GLU A 255 9.58 -21.57 1.65
CA GLU A 255 10.20 -22.80 1.23
C GLU A 255 10.31 -22.79 -0.30
N PRO A 256 11.49 -22.66 -0.89
CA PRO A 256 11.62 -22.67 -2.34
C PRO A 256 11.36 -24.08 -2.89
N ASP A 257 10.88 -24.14 -4.13
CA ASP A 257 10.94 -25.37 -4.92
C ASP A 257 12.38 -25.65 -5.42
N ASP A 258 12.57 -26.69 -6.22
CA ASP A 258 13.90 -27.14 -6.69
C ASP A 258 14.70 -26.08 -7.46
N MET A 259 14.06 -24.99 -7.89
CA MET A 259 14.72 -23.86 -8.55
C MET A 259 14.71 -22.63 -7.66
N LEU A 260 15.88 -22.30 -7.10
CA LEU A 260 16.05 -21.03 -6.41
C LEU A 260 15.72 -19.86 -7.36
N PRO A 261 14.91 -18.91 -6.94
CA PRO A 261 14.58 -17.75 -7.76
C PRO A 261 15.84 -16.96 -8.10
N LYS A 262 15.95 -16.56 -9.36
CA LYS A 262 16.98 -15.60 -9.79
C LYS A 262 16.49 -14.22 -9.38
N GLY A 263 17.25 -13.54 -8.52
CA GLY A 263 16.90 -12.20 -8.05
C GLY A 263 16.58 -12.14 -6.56
N LYS A 264 15.92 -11.08 -6.16
CA LYS A 264 15.56 -10.81 -4.76
C LYS A 264 14.07 -11.04 -4.56
N ILE A 265 13.71 -11.44 -3.34
CA ILE A 265 12.33 -11.67 -2.93
C ILE A 265 12.00 -10.65 -1.85
N TYR A 266 10.86 -10.00 -1.99
CA TYR A 266 10.39 -9.01 -1.03
C TYR A 266 8.99 -9.35 -0.54
N LEU A 267 8.76 -9.13 0.74
CA LEU A 267 7.42 -9.10 1.32
C LEU A 267 6.76 -7.78 0.91
N GLN A 268 5.55 -7.85 0.36
CA GLN A 268 4.81 -6.69 -0.12
C GLN A 268 3.36 -6.71 0.38
N GLY A 269 2.92 -5.55 0.85
CA GLY A 269 1.56 -5.23 1.24
C GLY A 269 1.47 -3.74 1.58
N GLU A 270 0.30 -3.25 1.91
CA GLU A 270 0.11 -1.86 2.33
C GLU A 270 0.94 -1.53 3.59
N PHE A 271 1.06 -2.49 4.50
CA PHE A 271 1.85 -2.37 5.73
C PHE A 271 3.37 -2.28 5.51
N THR A 272 3.86 -2.59 4.32
CA THR A 272 5.28 -2.44 3.96
C THR A 272 5.58 -1.12 3.25
N GLN A 273 4.55 -0.30 2.97
CA GLN A 273 4.74 1.00 2.34
C GLN A 273 5.53 1.93 3.27
N GLY A 274 6.58 2.54 2.74
CA GLY A 274 7.48 3.41 3.51
C GLY A 274 8.60 2.68 4.24
N LEU A 275 8.59 1.34 4.33
CA LEU A 275 9.71 0.57 4.85
C LEU A 275 10.85 0.51 3.83
N SER A 276 12.08 0.40 4.33
CA SER A 276 13.23 0.22 3.44
C SER A 276 13.19 -1.16 2.77
N PRO A 277 13.67 -1.30 1.53
CA PRO A 277 13.76 -2.60 0.88
C PRO A 277 14.55 -3.65 1.67
N SER A 278 15.53 -3.23 2.47
CA SER A 278 16.30 -4.13 3.32
C SER A 278 15.48 -4.76 4.45
N THR A 279 14.43 -4.09 4.91
CA THR A 279 13.52 -4.56 5.96
C THR A 279 12.55 -5.62 5.44
N THR A 280 12.13 -5.51 4.18
CA THR A 280 11.12 -6.38 3.57
C THR A 280 11.70 -7.50 2.71
N GLN A 281 13.03 -7.48 2.48
CA GLN A 281 13.71 -8.50 1.69
C GLN A 281 13.81 -9.82 2.45
N LEU A 282 13.30 -10.91 1.84
CA LEU A 282 13.58 -12.26 2.32
C LEU A 282 15.03 -12.64 2.00
N ARG A 283 15.75 -13.15 3.00
CA ARG A 283 17.15 -13.57 2.89
C ARG A 283 17.24 -15.08 2.90
N TYR A 284 18.10 -15.63 2.05
CA TYR A 284 18.32 -17.06 2.01
C TYR A 284 19.15 -17.53 3.21
N GLU A 285 18.64 -18.53 3.91
CA GLU A 285 19.29 -19.18 5.04
C GLU A 285 19.80 -20.55 4.61
N PRO A 286 21.12 -20.72 4.42
CA PRO A 286 21.69 -21.96 3.90
C PRO A 286 21.46 -23.19 4.80
N GLU A 287 21.34 -22.99 6.10
CA GLU A 287 21.16 -24.08 7.06
C GLU A 287 19.77 -24.73 6.95
N SER A 288 18.76 -23.94 6.73
CA SER A 288 17.36 -24.42 6.56
C SER A 288 16.99 -24.63 5.10
N GLY A 289 17.73 -24.03 4.17
CA GLY A 289 17.37 -24.02 2.74
C GLY A 289 16.17 -23.16 2.40
N THR A 290 15.80 -22.21 3.27
CA THR A 290 14.61 -21.37 3.13
C THR A 290 14.97 -19.89 2.99
N TYR A 291 14.02 -19.08 2.57
CA TYR A 291 14.13 -17.62 2.62
C TYR A 291 13.33 -17.09 3.81
N THR A 292 13.91 -16.20 4.59
CA THR A 292 13.28 -15.65 5.81
C THR A 292 13.27 -14.12 5.84
N CYS A 293 12.27 -13.57 6.50
CA CYS A 293 12.16 -12.13 6.78
C CYS A 293 11.43 -11.92 8.09
N ASP A 294 12.00 -11.10 8.97
CA ASP A 294 11.42 -10.73 10.25
C ASP A 294 10.99 -9.27 10.22
N ILE A 295 9.73 -9.01 10.54
CA ILE A 295 9.18 -7.65 10.58
C ILE A 295 8.38 -7.47 11.87
N MET A 296 8.60 -6.34 12.54
CA MET A 296 7.76 -5.93 13.67
C MET A 296 6.44 -5.37 13.13
N LEU A 297 5.33 -6.05 13.43
CA LEU A 297 3.98 -5.68 13.02
C LEU A 297 3.06 -5.53 14.24
N LYS A 298 2.14 -4.59 14.19
CA LYS A 298 1.09 -4.46 15.20
C LYS A 298 0.09 -5.60 15.08
N GLN A 299 -0.54 -6.05 16.17
CA GLN A 299 -1.58 -7.08 16.11
C GLN A 299 -2.66 -6.72 15.08
N GLY A 300 -3.05 -7.69 14.23
CA GLY A 300 -4.03 -7.41 13.19
C GLY A 300 -4.25 -8.54 12.19
N HIS A 301 -4.98 -8.18 11.14
CA HIS A 301 -5.18 -8.99 9.94
C HIS A 301 -4.31 -8.41 8.82
N TYR A 302 -3.57 -9.26 8.13
CA TYR A 302 -2.63 -8.85 7.10
C TYR A 302 -2.83 -9.66 5.82
N ASN A 303 -2.87 -8.94 4.70
CA ASN A 303 -2.86 -9.54 3.38
C ASN A 303 -1.56 -9.13 2.67
N TYR A 304 -0.77 -10.10 2.20
CA TYR A 304 0.57 -9.86 1.67
C TYR A 304 0.85 -10.74 0.45
N CYS A 305 1.81 -10.34 -0.36
CA CYS A 305 2.38 -11.18 -1.40
C CYS A 305 3.92 -11.21 -1.32
N LEU A 306 4.52 -12.15 -2.06
CA LEU A 306 5.95 -12.24 -2.26
C LEU A 306 6.27 -11.74 -3.67
N LEU A 307 6.99 -10.61 -3.74
CA LEU A 307 7.40 -10.00 -5.00
C LEU A 307 8.79 -10.50 -5.38
N TYR A 308 8.90 -11.09 -6.55
CA TYR A 308 10.16 -11.53 -7.14
C TYR A 308 10.66 -10.45 -8.10
N THR A 309 11.90 -10.01 -7.93
CA THR A 309 12.54 -9.07 -8.86
C THR A 309 13.66 -9.77 -9.60
N SER A 310 13.79 -9.45 -10.87
CA SER A 310 14.89 -9.95 -11.74
C SER A 310 16.14 -9.10 -11.60
#